data_1890b5dece9e4ca5bab32febe8978b90
#
_entry.id   1890b5dece9e4ca5bab32febe8978b90
#
_cell.length_a   1.000
_cell.length_b   1.000
_cell.length_c   1.000
_cell.angle_alpha   90.00
_cell.angle_beta   90.00
_cell.angle_gamma   90.00
#
_symmetry.space_group_name_H-M   'P 1'
#
loop_
_entity.id
_entity.type
_entity.pdbx_description
1 polymer ?
#
loop_
_entity_poly.entity_id
_entity_poly.type
_entity_poly.pdbx_seq_one_letter_code
_entity_poly.pdbx_strand_id
1 'polypeptide(L)'
;MSIIIIMALIFGERSMAQDKNLVVRIAKLQIDSAQLENYRAALKLHAETAVRVEPGVLTLYAVYEKDHPTHVTVFEIYANADAYQAHLKTPHFIQYKSSTKNMVKSLELMETVPIALESKAKL
;
A
#
# COMPACT_ATOMS: atom_id res chain seq x y z
N MET A 1 -2.22 -24.18 34.14
CA MET A 1 -3.45 -23.71 33.46
C MET A 1 -3.53 -22.21 33.29
N SER A 2 -3.22 -21.43 34.31
CA SER A 2 -3.22 -19.95 34.24
C SER A 2 -2.17 -19.38 33.27
N ILE A 3 -1.11 -20.10 32.99
CA ILE A 3 0.00 -19.65 32.12
C ILE A 3 -0.43 -19.48 30.66
N ILE A 4 -1.36 -20.33 30.19
CA ILE A 4 -1.83 -20.30 28.81
C ILE A 4 -2.67 -19.06 28.53
N ILE A 5 -3.48 -18.63 29.50
CA ILE A 5 -4.33 -17.45 29.40
C ILE A 5 -3.50 -16.17 29.30
N ILE A 6 -2.39 -16.09 30.04
CA ILE A 6 -1.49 -14.93 30.03
C ILE A 6 -0.82 -14.74 28.66
N MET A 7 -0.44 -15.84 27.97
CA MET A 7 0.17 -15.76 26.65
C MET A 7 -0.78 -15.20 25.58
N ALA A 8 -2.05 -15.53 25.65
CA ALA A 8 -3.05 -15.01 24.70
C ALA A 8 -3.24 -13.50 24.82
N LEU A 9 -3.16 -12.95 26.03
CA LEU A 9 -3.29 -11.51 26.27
C LEU A 9 -2.10 -10.72 25.70
N ILE A 10 -0.89 -11.28 25.70
CA ILE A 10 0.30 -10.62 25.16
C ILE A 10 0.19 -10.42 23.64
N PHE A 11 -0.36 -11.38 22.91
CA PHE A 11 -0.54 -11.25 21.47
C PHE A 11 -1.55 -10.14 21.11
N GLY A 12 -2.62 -10.00 21.86
CA GLY A 12 -3.62 -8.95 21.65
C GLY A 12 -3.06 -7.54 21.85
N GLU A 13 -2.25 -7.35 22.88
CA GLU A 13 -1.61 -6.06 23.15
C GLU A 13 -0.64 -5.64 22.05
N ARG A 14 0.12 -6.57 21.50
CA ARG A 14 1.09 -6.29 20.45
C ARG A 14 0.42 -5.78 19.18
N SER A 15 -0.72 -6.36 18.79
CA SER A 15 -1.49 -5.94 17.62
C SER A 15 -2.00 -4.51 17.77
N MET A 16 -2.57 -4.17 18.92
CA MET A 16 -3.08 -2.82 19.18
C MET A 16 -1.99 -1.75 19.19
N ALA A 17 -0.79 -2.07 19.66
CA ALA A 17 0.32 -1.14 19.69
C ALA A 17 0.81 -0.77 18.27
N GLN A 18 0.76 -1.71 17.32
CA GLN A 18 1.16 -1.47 15.94
C GLN A 18 0.18 -0.55 15.22
N ASP A 19 -1.12 -0.66 15.47
CA ASP A 19 -2.16 0.10 14.77
C ASP A 19 -2.06 1.61 15.00
N LYS A 20 -1.50 2.05 16.12
CA LYS A 20 -1.41 3.47 16.46
C LYS A 20 -0.49 4.30 15.58
N ASN A 21 0.50 3.67 14.97
CA ASN A 21 1.53 4.37 14.20
C ASN A 21 1.37 4.22 12.69
N LEU A 22 0.42 3.43 12.26
CA LEU A 22 0.24 3.12 10.84
C LEU A 22 -0.09 4.37 10.03
N VAL A 23 0.50 4.45 8.85
CA VAL A 23 0.11 5.44 7.83
C VAL A 23 -0.69 4.67 6.78
N VAL A 24 -1.94 5.07 6.59
CA VAL A 24 -2.85 4.42 5.64
C VAL A 24 -3.27 5.44 4.58
N ARG A 25 -2.97 5.15 3.32
CA ARG A 25 -3.19 6.08 2.22
C ARG A 25 -3.95 5.41 1.08
N ILE A 26 -4.77 6.21 0.41
CA ILE A 26 -5.45 5.80 -0.81
C ILE A 26 -5.06 6.75 -1.92
N ALA A 27 -4.67 6.20 -3.06
CA ALA A 27 -4.42 6.96 -4.28
C ALA A 27 -5.48 6.58 -5.31
N LYS A 28 -6.12 7.58 -5.90
CA LYS A 28 -7.03 7.39 -7.03
C LYS A 28 -6.42 8.03 -8.26
N LEU A 29 -6.30 7.24 -9.32
CA LEU A 29 -5.63 7.67 -10.53
C LEU A 29 -6.54 7.45 -11.74
N GLN A 30 -6.42 8.36 -12.72
CA GLN A 30 -6.93 8.12 -14.06
C GLN A 30 -5.74 7.99 -15.00
N ILE A 31 -5.73 6.92 -15.77
CA ILE A 31 -4.61 6.57 -16.63
C ILE A 31 -4.98 6.80 -18.09
N ASP A 32 -4.04 7.28 -18.89
CA ASP A 32 -4.21 7.39 -20.33
C ASP A 32 -4.50 6.00 -20.91
N SER A 33 -5.62 5.86 -21.61
CA SER A 33 -6.05 4.58 -22.15
C SER A 33 -5.04 3.96 -23.12
N ALA A 34 -4.27 4.78 -23.82
CA ALA A 34 -3.24 4.32 -24.75
C ALA A 34 -2.03 3.70 -24.01
N GLN A 35 -1.85 4.02 -22.72
CA GLN A 35 -0.71 3.58 -21.92
C GLN A 35 -1.09 2.58 -20.83
N LEU A 36 -2.31 2.08 -20.86
CA LEU A 36 -2.88 1.30 -19.75
C LEU A 36 -2.06 0.04 -19.42
N GLU A 37 -1.67 -0.73 -20.43
CA GLU A 37 -0.91 -1.96 -20.22
C GLU A 37 0.49 -1.66 -19.63
N ASN A 38 1.15 -0.63 -20.15
CA ASN A 38 2.46 -0.21 -19.64
C ASN A 38 2.35 0.29 -18.20
N TYR A 39 1.29 1.02 -17.89
CA TYR A 39 1.05 1.51 -16.54
C TYR A 39 0.84 0.36 -15.56
N ARG A 40 -0.01 -0.59 -15.91
CA ARG A 40 -0.30 -1.76 -15.06
C ARG A 40 0.97 -2.56 -14.77
N ALA A 41 1.80 -2.77 -15.78
CA ALA A 41 3.06 -3.49 -15.61
C ALA A 41 4.00 -2.75 -14.64
N ALA A 42 4.12 -1.43 -14.79
CA ALA A 42 4.97 -0.62 -13.94
C ALA A 42 4.47 -0.60 -12.49
N LEU A 43 3.17 -0.45 -12.29
CA LEU A 43 2.57 -0.44 -10.95
C LEU A 43 2.70 -1.81 -10.27
N LYS A 44 2.47 -2.88 -11.01
CA LYS A 44 2.60 -4.25 -10.48
C LYS A 44 4.04 -4.50 -10.01
N LEU A 45 5.02 -4.15 -10.82
CA LEU A 45 6.43 -4.31 -10.47
C LEU A 45 6.78 -3.51 -9.22
N HIS A 46 6.33 -2.25 -9.16
CA HIS A 46 6.56 -1.38 -8.02
C HIS A 46 5.95 -1.96 -6.73
N ALA A 47 4.70 -2.39 -6.78
CA ALA A 47 4.01 -2.93 -5.63
C ALA A 47 4.68 -4.20 -5.09
N GLU A 48 5.00 -5.12 -5.97
CA GLU A 48 5.68 -6.37 -5.60
C GLU A 48 7.06 -6.11 -5.00
N THR A 49 7.81 -5.19 -5.60
CA THR A 49 9.14 -4.84 -5.11
C THR A 49 9.09 -4.17 -3.74
N ALA A 50 8.21 -3.18 -3.58
CA ALA A 50 8.10 -2.42 -2.33
C ALA A 50 7.79 -3.33 -1.14
N VAL A 51 6.79 -4.20 -1.28
CA VAL A 51 6.39 -5.11 -0.19
C VAL A 51 7.48 -6.14 0.09
N ARG A 52 8.19 -6.59 -0.93
CA ARG A 52 9.24 -7.60 -0.77
C ARG A 52 10.50 -7.05 -0.09
N VAL A 53 10.94 -5.83 -0.44
CA VAL A 53 12.24 -5.32 -0.01
C VAL A 53 12.18 -4.28 1.09
N GLU A 54 11.04 -3.63 1.34
CA GLU A 54 10.91 -2.58 2.35
C GLU A 54 10.18 -3.12 3.57
N PRO A 55 10.85 -3.27 4.73
CA PRO A 55 10.19 -3.78 5.94
C PRO A 55 9.02 -2.93 6.39
N GLY A 56 9.07 -1.63 6.11
CA GLY A 56 8.04 -0.68 6.54
C GLY A 56 6.83 -0.57 5.60
N VAL A 57 6.87 -1.20 4.43
CA VAL A 57 5.72 -1.28 3.53
C VAL A 57 4.96 -2.56 3.85
N LEU A 58 3.85 -2.43 4.58
CA LEU A 58 3.10 -3.57 5.09
C LEU A 58 2.09 -4.10 4.07
N THR A 59 1.49 -3.20 3.32
CA THR A 59 0.45 -3.52 2.34
C THR A 59 0.52 -2.54 1.19
N LEU A 60 0.41 -3.06 -0.02
CA LEU A 60 0.24 -2.23 -1.21
C LEU A 60 -0.66 -3.00 -2.18
N TYR A 61 -1.94 -2.66 -2.19
CA TYR A 61 -2.94 -3.25 -3.07
C TYR A 61 -3.28 -2.28 -4.18
N ALA A 62 -3.36 -2.77 -5.40
CA ALA A 62 -3.70 -1.97 -6.56
C ALA A 62 -4.81 -2.68 -7.34
N VAL A 63 -5.86 -1.95 -7.66
CA VAL A 63 -6.99 -2.48 -8.41
C VAL A 63 -7.42 -1.46 -9.46
N TYR A 64 -8.11 -1.91 -10.50
CA TYR A 64 -8.79 -1.01 -11.42
C TYR A 64 -10.26 -1.39 -11.50
N GLU A 65 -11.09 -0.42 -11.84
CA GLU A 65 -12.53 -0.67 -11.98
C GLU A 65 -12.80 -1.54 -13.20
N LYS A 66 -13.60 -2.57 -13.00
CA LYS A 66 -13.90 -3.55 -14.06
C LYS A 66 -14.49 -2.90 -15.30
N ASP A 67 -15.43 -1.95 -15.10
CA ASP A 67 -16.12 -1.30 -16.19
C ASP A 67 -15.45 0.01 -16.68
N HIS A 68 -14.42 0.48 -15.92
CA HIS A 68 -13.66 1.68 -16.26
C HIS A 68 -12.17 1.40 -16.00
N PRO A 69 -11.50 0.63 -16.88
CA PRO A 69 -10.13 0.13 -16.59
C PRO A 69 -9.06 1.20 -16.43
N THR A 70 -9.33 2.43 -16.88
CA THR A 70 -8.39 3.55 -16.66
C THR A 70 -8.47 4.13 -15.25
N HIS A 71 -9.47 3.74 -14.47
CA HIS A 71 -9.62 4.18 -13.08
C HIS A 71 -8.93 3.18 -12.16
N VAL A 72 -7.84 3.60 -11.54
CA VAL A 72 -7.00 2.78 -10.67
C VAL A 72 -7.06 3.30 -9.24
N THR A 73 -7.15 2.39 -8.29
CA THR A 73 -7.07 2.71 -6.86
C THR A 73 -5.93 1.92 -6.23
N VAL A 74 -5.09 2.61 -5.47
CA VAL A 74 -4.00 2.01 -4.72
C VAL A 74 -4.26 2.23 -3.23
N PHE A 75 -4.21 1.16 -2.45
CA PHE A 75 -4.38 1.19 -1.01
C PHE A 75 -3.06 0.79 -0.37
N GLU A 76 -2.50 1.66 0.49
CA GLU A 76 -1.16 1.50 1.04
C GLU A 76 -1.17 1.60 2.55
N ILE A 77 -0.43 0.71 3.20
CA ILE A 77 -0.21 0.76 4.65
C ILE A 77 1.29 0.73 4.91
N TYR A 78 1.77 1.73 5.64
CA TYR A 78 3.15 1.83 6.11
C TYR A 78 3.19 1.67 7.62
N ALA A 79 4.27 1.11 8.13
CA ALA A 79 4.45 0.86 9.56
C ALA A 79 4.39 2.14 10.40
N ASN A 80 4.88 3.26 9.85
CA ASN A 80 4.93 4.57 10.49
C ASN A 80 5.28 5.64 9.46
N ALA A 81 5.33 6.90 9.90
CA ALA A 81 5.65 8.03 9.04
C ALA A 81 7.07 7.93 8.46
N ASP A 82 8.03 7.45 9.22
CA ASP A 82 9.41 7.29 8.74
C ASP A 82 9.49 6.26 7.61
N ALA A 83 8.75 5.18 7.72
CA ALA A 83 8.66 4.15 6.67
C ALA A 83 8.08 4.72 5.37
N TYR A 84 7.05 5.56 5.48
CA TYR A 84 6.49 6.25 4.33
C TYR A 84 7.52 7.18 3.67
N GLN A 85 8.21 7.99 4.46
CA GLN A 85 9.24 8.89 3.93
C GLN A 85 10.40 8.13 3.28
N ALA A 86 10.82 7.01 3.88
CA ALA A 86 11.84 6.15 3.31
C ALA A 86 11.41 5.57 1.96
N HIS A 87 10.13 5.16 1.85
CA HIS A 87 9.57 4.63 0.61
C HIS A 87 9.73 5.59 -0.56
N LEU A 88 9.49 6.88 -0.35
CA LEU A 88 9.57 7.90 -1.38
C LEU A 88 10.98 8.08 -1.95
N LYS A 89 12.01 7.61 -1.24
CA LYS A 89 13.41 7.74 -1.64
C LYS A 89 13.99 6.46 -2.25
N THR A 90 13.21 5.40 -2.34
CA THR A 90 13.69 4.13 -2.89
C THR A 90 13.88 4.20 -4.39
N PRO A 91 14.84 3.42 -4.94
CA PRO A 91 15.03 3.36 -6.39
C PRO A 91 13.77 2.91 -7.14
N HIS A 92 13.04 1.94 -6.61
CA HIS A 92 11.83 1.44 -7.28
C HIS A 92 10.68 2.45 -7.26
N PHE A 93 10.54 3.26 -6.21
CA PHE A 93 9.55 4.33 -6.20
C PHE A 93 9.89 5.40 -7.23
N ILE A 94 11.15 5.85 -7.26
CA ILE A 94 11.63 6.86 -8.21
C ILE A 94 11.45 6.35 -9.65
N GLN A 95 11.80 5.10 -9.91
CA GLN A 95 11.63 4.48 -11.23
C GLN A 95 10.16 4.43 -11.63
N TYR A 96 9.28 4.02 -10.72
CA TYR A 96 7.86 3.99 -10.97
C TYR A 96 7.32 5.37 -11.31
N LYS A 97 7.63 6.37 -10.50
CA LYS A 97 7.12 7.75 -10.71
C LYS A 97 7.63 8.34 -12.01
N SER A 98 8.92 8.18 -12.32
CA SER A 98 9.50 8.76 -13.53
C SER A 98 9.00 8.06 -14.80
N SER A 99 8.89 6.74 -14.79
CA SER A 99 8.46 5.99 -15.98
C SER A 99 6.97 6.14 -16.28
N THR A 100 6.14 6.45 -15.27
CA THR A 100 4.69 6.58 -15.45
C THR A 100 4.19 8.03 -15.52
N LYS A 101 5.08 8.99 -15.38
CA LYS A 101 4.73 10.41 -15.29
C LYS A 101 3.78 10.87 -16.41
N ASN A 102 4.03 10.44 -17.63
CA ASN A 102 3.23 10.84 -18.79
C ASN A 102 2.03 9.92 -19.05
N MET A 103 1.82 8.92 -18.21
CA MET A 103 0.71 7.98 -18.32
C MET A 103 -0.46 8.36 -17.42
N VAL A 104 -0.21 9.17 -16.37
CA VAL A 104 -1.20 9.53 -15.35
C VAL A 104 -1.84 10.86 -15.74
N LYS A 105 -3.16 10.82 -15.95
CA LYS A 105 -3.96 12.01 -16.27
C LYS A 105 -4.39 12.78 -15.03
N SER A 106 -4.68 12.06 -13.94
CA SER A 106 -5.03 12.67 -12.66
C SER A 106 -4.64 11.77 -11.52
N LEU A 107 -4.33 12.40 -10.39
CA LEU A 107 -3.95 11.72 -9.17
C LEU A 107 -4.57 12.44 -7.99
N GLU A 108 -5.29 11.70 -7.16
CA GLU A 108 -5.84 12.19 -5.89
C GLU A 108 -5.28 11.32 -4.76
N LEU A 109 -4.63 11.96 -3.80
CA LEU A 109 -4.08 11.27 -2.63
C LEU A 109 -4.91 11.61 -1.40
N MET A 110 -5.29 10.57 -0.64
CA MET A 110 -6.06 10.73 0.58
C MET A 110 -5.33 10.07 1.73
N GLU A 111 -5.14 10.82 2.81
CA GLU A 111 -4.71 10.25 4.08
C GLU A 111 -5.95 9.78 4.82
N THR A 112 -5.88 8.56 5.35
CA THR A 112 -7.03 7.93 5.98
C THR A 112 -6.67 7.41 7.36
N VAL A 113 -7.69 7.15 8.16
CA VAL A 113 -7.56 6.53 9.48
C VAL A 113 -8.31 5.21 9.41
N PRO A 114 -7.68 4.09 9.73
CA PRO A 114 -8.37 2.80 9.61
C PRO A 114 -9.47 2.64 10.63
N ILE A 115 -10.59 2.07 10.21
CA ILE A 115 -11.65 1.63 11.10
C ILE A 115 -11.37 0.18 11.51
N ALA A 116 -10.98 -0.66 10.55
CA ALA A 116 -10.64 -2.05 10.76
C ALA A 116 -9.71 -2.51 9.64
N LEU A 117 -8.70 -3.27 9.98
CA LEU A 117 -7.73 -3.84 9.03
C LEU A 117 -7.66 -5.35 9.25
N GLU A 118 -8.68 -6.03 8.75
CA GLU A 118 -8.83 -7.48 8.92
C GLU A 118 -8.54 -8.19 7.61
N SER A 119 -7.74 -9.23 7.65
CA SER A 119 -7.50 -10.10 6.49
C SER A 119 -7.01 -11.46 6.96
N LYS A 120 -7.20 -12.46 6.11
CA LYS A 120 -6.52 -13.74 6.32
C LYS A 120 -5.02 -13.51 6.11
N ALA A 121 -4.19 -14.39 6.62
CA ALA A 121 -2.74 -14.24 6.61
C ALA A 121 -2.18 -14.00 5.19
N LYS A 122 -2.85 -14.52 4.18
CA LYS A 122 -2.45 -14.37 2.77
C LYS A 122 -3.67 -14.42 1.86
N LEU A 123 -3.65 -13.58 0.83
CA LEU A 123 -4.69 -13.61 -0.21
C LEU A 123 -4.27 -14.45 -1.40
#